data_e57221a3d60324c16ceaf6da237dd3ae
#
_entry.id   e57221a3d60324c16ceaf6da237dd3ae
#
_cell.length_a   1.000
_cell.length_b   1.000
_cell.length_c   1.000
_cell.angle_alpha   90.00
_cell.angle_beta   90.00
_cell.angle_gamma   90.00
#
_symmetry.space_group_name_H-M   'P 1'
#
loop_
_entity.id
_entity.type
_entity.pdbx_description
1 polymer ?
#
loop_
_entity_poly.entity_id
_entity_poly.type
_entity_poly.pdbx_seq_one_letter_code
_entity_poly.pdbx_strand_id
1 'polypeptide(L)'
;MSILISTPSEILETIIGTSIDKLQRILQAKSTKKIHEWLKNGHQFFLLDPLSTIPLRQRKRYVDNHLIKYSKIIKMKVAVAKGDGIGPEIMEAVINVFNAAKVPLEYQFVDMGKWVFDKGFSNGMTPEAKATIEELGLLFKGPMETPKGKGVKSVNVTARKTWNTYANDRHFQTLSGVDTVFSKAGIPIDLTIVRENIEDTYGGIEHMLTQDVALGRRFITRPGSEQVIRYAFEMAKKKGARRITCGHKANIMKLTD
;
A
#
# COMPACT_ATOMS: atom_id res chain seq x y z
N MET A 1 13.83 0.82 4.51
CA MET A 1 12.50 0.84 5.17
C MET A 1 11.50 1.27 4.11
N SER A 2 10.64 0.35 3.70
CA SER A 2 9.64 0.64 2.66
C SER A 2 8.34 1.05 3.35
N ILE A 3 7.88 2.27 3.09
CA ILE A 3 6.59 2.75 3.59
C ILE A 3 5.53 2.42 2.56
N LEU A 4 4.52 1.65 2.95
CA LEU A 4 3.39 1.33 2.12
C LEU A 4 2.39 2.51 2.15
N ILE A 5 2.16 3.15 1.01
CA ILE A 5 1.04 4.07 0.82
C ILE A 5 -0.08 3.23 0.24
N SER A 6 -0.98 2.73 1.09
CA SER A 6 -1.97 1.74 0.72
C SER A 6 -3.36 2.33 0.53
N THR A 7 -4.11 1.76 -0.40
CA THR A 7 -5.55 1.97 -0.54
C THR A 7 -6.32 1.16 0.52
N PRO A 8 -7.60 1.46 0.79
CA PRO A 8 -8.40 0.73 1.77
C PRO A 8 -8.45 -0.79 1.57
N SER A 9 -8.49 -1.24 0.31
CA SER A 9 -8.49 -2.67 -0.04
C SER A 9 -7.17 -3.35 0.28
N GLU A 10 -6.04 -2.67 0.04
CA GLU A 10 -4.70 -3.20 0.32
C GLU A 10 -4.41 -3.31 1.81
N ILE A 11 -4.93 -2.37 2.61
CA ILE A 11 -4.84 -2.43 4.08
C ILE A 11 -5.60 -3.65 4.59
N LEU A 12 -6.82 -3.89 4.10
CA LEU A 12 -7.62 -5.05 4.46
C LEU A 12 -6.94 -6.37 4.03
N GLU A 13 -6.43 -6.46 2.81
CA GLU A 13 -5.72 -7.65 2.33
C GLU A 13 -4.40 -7.87 3.10
N THR A 14 -3.67 -6.82 3.42
CA THR A 14 -2.42 -6.93 4.19
C THR A 14 -2.67 -7.39 5.62
N ILE A 15 -3.70 -6.86 6.27
CA ILE A 15 -4.05 -7.21 7.66
C ILE A 15 -4.62 -8.63 7.73
N ILE A 16 -5.56 -8.95 6.85
CA ILE A 16 -6.24 -10.26 6.83
C ILE A 16 -5.32 -11.34 6.24
N GLY A 17 -4.69 -11.08 5.10
CA GLY A 17 -3.84 -12.04 4.38
C GLY A 17 -2.61 -12.42 5.17
N THR A 18 -1.87 -11.45 5.75
CA THR A 18 -0.65 -11.76 6.52
C THR A 18 -0.93 -12.55 7.79
N SER A 19 -2.07 -12.29 8.43
CA SER A 19 -2.47 -13.03 9.64
C SER A 19 -2.99 -14.43 9.32
N ILE A 20 -3.80 -14.57 8.26
CA ILE A 20 -4.37 -15.86 7.83
C ILE A 20 -3.31 -16.77 7.23
N ASP A 21 -2.43 -16.28 6.35
CA ASP A 21 -1.34 -17.05 5.74
C ASP A 21 -0.34 -17.57 6.79
N LYS A 22 0.06 -16.72 7.75
CA LYS A 22 0.91 -17.17 8.87
C LYS A 22 0.26 -18.27 9.69
N LEU A 23 -1.04 -18.15 9.93
CA LEU A 23 -1.81 -19.14 10.68
C LEU A 23 -2.04 -20.43 9.89
N GLN A 24 -2.32 -20.36 8.61
CA GLN A 24 -2.43 -21.54 7.76
C GLN A 24 -1.11 -22.29 7.68
N ARG A 25 0.03 -21.59 7.60
CA ARG A 25 1.37 -22.22 7.66
C ARG A 25 1.67 -22.86 9.01
N ILE A 26 1.24 -22.27 10.11
CA ILE A 26 1.37 -22.85 11.46
C ILE A 26 0.47 -24.09 11.62
N LEU A 27 -0.76 -24.04 11.09
CA LEU A 27 -1.71 -25.17 11.14
C LEU A 27 -1.32 -26.32 10.21
N GLN A 28 -0.65 -26.01 9.08
CA GLN A 28 -0.12 -27.02 8.14
C GLN A 28 1.21 -27.65 8.61
N ALA A 29 1.93 -27.01 9.53
CA ALA A 29 3.11 -27.57 10.13
C ALA A 29 2.73 -28.71 11.07
N LYS A 30 2.66 -29.95 10.53
CA LYS A 30 2.37 -31.20 11.26
C LYS A 30 3.42 -31.59 12.32
N SER A 31 4.39 -30.74 12.64
CA SER A 31 5.48 -31.04 13.53
C SER A 31 5.67 -29.98 14.61
N THR A 32 5.46 -30.36 15.85
CA THR A 32 5.81 -29.60 17.07
C THR A 32 7.25 -29.06 17.07
N LYS A 33 8.17 -29.71 16.38
CA LYS A 33 9.58 -29.35 16.28
C LYS A 33 9.80 -28.03 15.50
N LYS A 34 9.04 -27.78 14.42
CA LYS A 34 9.10 -26.52 13.66
C LYS A 34 8.51 -25.34 14.41
N ILE A 35 7.50 -25.57 15.24
CA ILE A 35 6.92 -24.54 16.10
C ILE A 35 7.90 -24.14 17.20
N HIS A 36 8.63 -25.10 17.77
CA HIS A 36 9.68 -24.84 18.78
C HIS A 36 10.88 -24.06 18.22
N GLU A 37 11.28 -24.33 16.97
CA GLU A 37 12.36 -23.63 16.29
C GLU A 37 11.99 -22.18 15.95
N TRP A 38 10.74 -21.97 15.59
CA TRP A 38 10.18 -20.64 15.32
C TRP A 38 10.12 -19.76 16.59
N LEU A 39 9.78 -20.37 17.74
CA LEU A 39 9.78 -19.70 19.05
C LEU A 39 11.18 -19.36 19.56
N LYS A 40 12.18 -20.19 19.29
CA LYS A 40 13.60 -19.92 19.61
C LYS A 40 14.15 -18.69 18.90
N ASN A 41 13.58 -18.31 17.76
CA ASN A 41 13.97 -17.14 16.97
C ASN A 41 13.32 -15.82 17.43
N GLY A 42 12.84 -15.73 18.68
CA GLY A 42 12.39 -14.49 19.31
C GLY A 42 10.94 -14.07 19.01
N HIS A 43 10.15 -14.95 18.37
CA HIS A 43 8.73 -14.68 18.17
C HIS A 43 7.91 -15.17 19.36
N GLN A 44 7.51 -14.28 20.25
CA GLN A 44 6.67 -14.62 21.40
C GLN A 44 5.23 -14.94 20.97
N PHE A 45 4.79 -16.15 21.25
CA PHE A 45 3.41 -16.57 21.10
C PHE A 45 2.91 -17.17 22.43
N PHE A 46 2.03 -16.48 23.11
CA PHE A 46 1.50 -16.84 24.43
C PHE A 46 0.46 -17.98 24.41
N LEU A 47 0.38 -18.83 23.38
CA LEU A 47 -0.75 -19.73 23.13
C LEU A 47 -0.44 -21.23 23.05
N LEU A 48 0.70 -21.70 23.53
CA LEU A 48 1.10 -23.09 23.24
C LEU A 48 0.70 -24.16 24.25
N ASP A 49 0.25 -23.78 25.45
CA ASP A 49 -0.09 -24.78 26.47
C ASP A 49 -1.49 -25.43 26.31
N PRO A 50 -2.55 -24.69 25.89
CA PRO A 50 -3.85 -25.31 25.76
C PRO A 50 -4.08 -26.15 24.50
N LEU A 51 -3.28 -25.96 23.43
CA LEU A 51 -3.51 -26.65 22.15
C LEU A 51 -3.12 -28.14 22.19
N SER A 52 -2.23 -28.54 23.07
CA SER A 52 -1.79 -29.94 23.21
C SER A 52 -2.90 -30.83 23.76
N THR A 53 -3.82 -30.28 24.55
CA THR A 53 -4.92 -31.00 25.22
C THR A 53 -6.23 -31.01 24.43
N ILE A 54 -6.33 -30.24 23.33
CA ILE A 54 -7.53 -30.10 22.52
C ILE A 54 -7.51 -31.09 21.34
N PRO A 55 -8.57 -31.91 21.11
CA PRO A 55 -8.70 -32.78 19.94
C PRO A 55 -8.58 -32.03 18.63
N LEU A 56 -7.90 -32.59 17.63
CA LEU A 56 -7.59 -31.96 16.34
C LEU A 56 -8.81 -31.32 15.64
N ARG A 57 -9.99 -31.97 15.73
CA ARG A 57 -11.26 -31.44 15.16
C ARG A 57 -11.74 -30.15 15.83
N GLN A 58 -11.39 -29.91 17.09
CA GLN A 58 -11.81 -28.74 17.86
C GLN A 58 -10.76 -27.62 17.86
N ARG A 59 -9.51 -27.91 17.46
CA ARG A 59 -8.41 -26.94 17.43
C ARG A 59 -8.71 -25.76 16.52
N LYS A 60 -9.33 -25.99 15.36
CA LYS A 60 -9.70 -24.91 14.44
C LYS A 60 -10.66 -23.92 15.11
N ARG A 61 -11.73 -24.40 15.73
CA ARG A 61 -12.73 -23.57 16.44
C ARG A 61 -12.14 -22.85 17.65
N TYR A 62 -11.20 -23.51 18.35
CA TYR A 62 -10.48 -22.90 19.47
C TYR A 62 -9.56 -21.78 18.99
N VAL A 63 -8.81 -22.01 17.93
CA VAL A 63 -7.93 -21.03 17.30
C VAL A 63 -8.75 -19.85 16.75
N ASP A 64 -9.83 -20.10 16.03
CA ASP A 64 -10.71 -19.06 15.49
C ASP A 64 -11.29 -18.18 16.61
N ASN A 65 -11.78 -18.78 17.71
CA ASN A 65 -12.32 -18.05 18.85
C ASN A 65 -11.25 -17.23 19.61
N HIS A 66 -10.03 -17.78 19.74
CA HIS A 66 -8.94 -17.07 20.39
C HIS A 66 -8.35 -15.99 19.51
N LEU A 67 -8.26 -16.21 18.20
CA LEU A 67 -7.84 -15.19 17.24
C LEU A 67 -8.80 -14.00 17.21
N ILE A 68 -10.10 -14.24 17.25
CA ILE A 68 -11.12 -13.18 17.36
C ILE A 68 -10.91 -12.39 18.68
N LYS A 69 -10.55 -13.07 19.76
CA LYS A 69 -10.28 -12.43 21.06
C LYS A 69 -8.98 -11.62 21.04
N TYR A 70 -7.91 -12.11 20.37
CA TYR A 70 -6.62 -11.42 20.27
C TYR A 70 -6.60 -10.34 19.19
N SER A 71 -7.32 -10.50 18.08
CA SER A 71 -7.48 -9.44 17.08
C SER A 71 -8.20 -8.21 17.65
N LYS A 72 -8.96 -8.38 18.72
CA LYS A 72 -9.55 -7.26 19.47
C LYS A 72 -8.54 -6.53 20.37
N ILE A 73 -7.37 -7.10 20.61
CA ILE A 73 -6.37 -6.56 21.55
C ILE A 73 -5.24 -5.83 20.79
N ILE A 74 -4.88 -6.31 19.60
CA ILE A 74 -3.79 -5.70 18.82
C ILE A 74 -4.41 -4.88 17.69
N LYS A 75 -4.47 -3.56 17.89
CA LYS A 75 -4.81 -2.62 16.84
C LYS A 75 -3.56 -2.26 16.05
N MET A 76 -3.64 -2.31 14.72
CA MET A 76 -2.60 -1.79 13.86
C MET A 76 -2.71 -0.27 13.82
N LYS A 77 -1.61 0.42 14.16
CA LYS A 77 -1.54 1.88 14.05
C LYS A 77 -1.29 2.27 12.59
N VAL A 78 -2.01 3.26 12.12
CA VAL A 78 -1.87 3.82 10.78
C VAL A 78 -1.87 5.34 10.83
N ALA A 79 -0.91 5.97 10.16
CA ALA A 79 -0.92 7.41 9.96
C ALA A 79 -2.01 7.76 8.94
N VAL A 80 -2.85 8.75 9.26
CA VAL A 80 -3.98 9.17 8.42
C VAL A 80 -3.86 10.64 8.07
N ALA A 81 -3.70 10.91 6.77
CA ALA A 81 -3.77 12.28 6.23
C ALA A 81 -5.10 12.48 5.50
N LYS A 82 -5.96 13.37 6.01
CA LYS A 82 -7.28 13.60 5.40
C LYS A 82 -7.21 14.15 3.97
N GLY A 83 -6.14 14.89 3.66
CA GLY A 83 -5.95 15.51 2.33
C GLY A 83 -6.72 16.81 2.15
N ASP A 84 -6.87 17.21 0.89
CA ASP A 84 -7.45 18.51 0.48
C ASP A 84 -8.79 18.32 -0.25
N GLY A 85 -9.53 19.41 -0.43
CA GLY A 85 -10.79 19.44 -1.18
C GLY A 85 -11.81 18.46 -0.62
N ILE A 86 -12.20 17.47 -1.41
CA ILE A 86 -13.14 16.40 -1.00
C ILE A 86 -12.49 15.34 -0.09
N GLY A 87 -11.19 15.45 0.17
CA GLY A 87 -10.42 14.48 0.94
C GLY A 87 -10.97 14.18 2.33
N PRO A 88 -11.23 15.21 3.17
CA PRO A 88 -11.77 15.00 4.51
C PRO A 88 -13.08 14.22 4.53
N GLU A 89 -14.02 14.54 3.63
CA GLU A 89 -15.31 13.84 3.51
C GLU A 89 -15.14 12.37 3.12
N ILE A 90 -14.33 12.10 2.08
CA ILE A 90 -14.05 10.74 1.64
C ILE A 90 -13.37 9.93 2.75
N MET A 91 -12.39 10.51 3.42
CA MET A 91 -11.65 9.80 4.47
C MET A 91 -12.52 9.50 5.67
N GLU A 92 -13.42 10.41 6.04
CA GLU A 92 -14.40 10.17 7.10
C GLU A 92 -15.36 9.05 6.74
N ALA A 93 -15.89 9.04 5.52
CA ALA A 93 -16.76 7.98 5.04
C ALA A 93 -16.07 6.60 5.09
N VAL A 94 -14.81 6.52 4.65
CA VAL A 94 -14.03 5.26 4.71
C VAL A 94 -13.75 4.83 6.14
N ILE A 95 -13.37 5.74 7.03
CA ILE A 95 -13.14 5.45 8.44
C ILE A 95 -14.43 4.94 9.10
N ASN A 96 -15.58 5.51 8.77
CA ASN A 96 -16.88 5.04 9.27
C ASN A 96 -17.18 3.61 8.80
N VAL A 97 -16.87 3.28 7.55
CA VAL A 97 -16.97 1.89 7.04
C VAL A 97 -16.04 0.96 7.81
N PHE A 98 -14.78 1.33 8.02
CA PHE A 98 -13.84 0.51 8.79
C PHE A 98 -14.28 0.31 10.23
N ASN A 99 -14.82 1.34 10.88
CA ASN A 99 -15.34 1.26 12.23
C ASN A 99 -16.59 0.34 12.31
N ALA A 100 -17.51 0.47 11.34
CA ALA A 100 -18.68 -0.39 11.24
C ALA A 100 -18.29 -1.87 11.00
N ALA A 101 -17.28 -2.11 10.18
CA ALA A 101 -16.70 -3.43 9.92
C ALA A 101 -15.82 -3.95 11.07
N LYS A 102 -15.61 -3.15 12.13
CA LYS A 102 -14.77 -3.47 13.29
C LYS A 102 -13.33 -3.84 12.90
N VAL A 103 -12.79 -3.18 11.86
CA VAL A 103 -11.40 -3.37 11.46
C VAL A 103 -10.49 -2.94 12.61
N PRO A 104 -9.50 -3.74 13.03
CA PRO A 104 -8.66 -3.46 14.20
C PRO A 104 -7.58 -2.41 13.88
N LEU A 105 -7.99 -1.19 13.53
CA LEU A 105 -7.12 -0.05 13.24
C LEU A 105 -7.18 0.98 14.37
N GLU A 106 -6.03 1.61 14.62
CA GLU A 106 -5.87 2.80 15.44
C GLU A 106 -5.35 3.92 14.55
N TYR A 107 -6.12 4.99 14.41
CA TYR A 107 -5.81 6.08 13.50
C TYR A 107 -4.99 7.16 14.19
N GLN A 108 -3.82 7.47 13.65
CA GLN A 108 -3.01 8.61 14.07
C GLN A 108 -3.04 9.67 12.96
N PHE A 109 -3.82 10.73 13.18
CA PHE A 109 -3.98 11.79 12.20
C PHE A 109 -2.71 12.62 12.08
N VAL A 110 -2.36 12.94 10.82
CA VAL A 110 -1.16 13.70 10.47
C VAL A 110 -1.48 14.81 9.48
N ASP A 111 -0.72 15.89 9.57
CA ASP A 111 -0.93 17.09 8.79
C ASP A 111 -0.15 17.03 7.47
N MET A 112 -0.87 16.82 6.37
CA MET A 112 -0.36 16.83 5.00
C MET A 112 -1.38 17.47 4.06
N GLY A 113 -0.89 18.20 3.05
CA GLY A 113 -1.71 18.76 2.00
C GLY A 113 -1.34 20.21 1.68
N LYS A 114 -2.18 20.84 0.85
CA LYS A 114 -2.02 22.22 0.42
C LYS A 114 -2.01 23.20 1.60
N TRP A 115 -2.91 23.04 2.56
CA TRP A 115 -3.01 23.92 3.72
C TRP A 115 -1.75 23.91 4.60
N VAL A 116 -0.99 22.80 4.62
CA VAL A 116 0.32 22.72 5.30
C VAL A 116 1.36 23.50 4.49
N PHE A 117 1.30 23.39 3.16
CA PHE A 117 2.13 24.19 2.27
C PHE A 117 1.87 25.70 2.47
N ASP A 118 0.60 26.10 2.55
CA ASP A 118 0.20 27.50 2.77
C ASP A 118 0.71 28.05 4.13
N LYS A 119 1.02 27.16 5.10
CA LYS A 119 1.68 27.50 6.38
C LYS A 119 3.21 27.63 6.29
N GLY A 120 3.79 27.45 5.10
CA GLY A 120 5.24 27.60 4.87
C GLY A 120 6.05 26.32 4.81
N PHE A 121 5.41 25.14 4.96
CA PHE A 121 6.10 23.85 4.80
C PHE A 121 6.17 23.45 3.32
N SER A 122 7.29 23.74 2.67
CA SER A 122 7.47 23.63 1.21
C SER A 122 7.28 22.22 0.64
N ASN A 123 7.31 21.18 1.47
CA ASN A 123 7.07 19.78 1.10
C ASN A 123 5.61 19.34 1.33
N GLY A 124 4.75 20.24 1.86
CA GLY A 124 3.34 19.98 2.14
C GLY A 124 3.07 18.98 3.26
N MET A 125 4.05 18.77 4.15
CA MET A 125 3.90 17.97 5.37
C MET A 125 4.71 18.60 6.52
N THR A 126 4.20 18.46 7.75
CA THR A 126 4.94 18.92 8.93
C THR A 126 6.05 17.93 9.30
N PRO A 127 7.10 18.36 10.02
CA PRO A 127 8.14 17.47 10.53
C PRO A 127 7.56 16.34 11.42
N GLU A 128 6.57 16.65 12.24
CA GLU A 128 5.88 15.69 13.11
C GLU A 128 5.10 14.67 12.30
N ALA A 129 4.41 15.10 11.24
CA ALA A 129 3.73 14.20 10.31
C ALA A 129 4.71 13.21 9.65
N LYS A 130 5.85 13.74 9.18
CA LYS A 130 6.90 12.91 8.60
C LYS A 130 7.43 11.88 9.61
N ALA A 131 7.77 12.30 10.82
CA ALA A 131 8.28 11.41 11.87
C ALA A 131 7.26 10.32 12.24
N THR A 132 5.99 10.67 12.39
CA THR A 132 4.91 9.71 12.68
C THR A 132 4.74 8.68 11.57
N ILE A 133 4.78 9.11 10.29
CA ILE A 133 4.66 8.20 9.15
C ILE A 133 5.87 7.25 9.09
N GLU A 134 7.07 7.76 9.35
CA GLU A 134 8.29 6.95 9.37
C GLU A 134 8.31 5.96 10.53
N GLU A 135 7.81 6.31 11.69
CA GLU A 135 7.67 5.42 12.84
C GLU A 135 6.66 4.28 12.55
N LEU A 136 5.49 4.62 12.02
CA LEU A 136 4.43 3.65 11.77
C LEU A 136 4.66 2.81 10.51
N GLY A 137 5.40 3.32 9.53
CA GLY A 137 5.67 2.64 8.26
C GLY A 137 4.46 2.48 7.35
N LEU A 138 3.31 3.07 7.69
CA LEU A 138 2.06 2.96 6.96
C LEU A 138 1.33 4.31 6.95
N LEU A 139 1.02 4.79 5.74
CA LEU A 139 0.25 6.02 5.53
C LEU A 139 -1.03 5.72 4.73
N PHE A 140 -2.17 6.05 5.32
CA PHE A 140 -3.47 6.11 4.65
C PHE A 140 -3.86 7.56 4.41
N LYS A 141 -4.04 7.95 3.14
CA LYS A 141 -4.26 9.36 2.81
C LYS A 141 -5.38 9.57 1.80
N GLY A 142 -6.06 10.69 1.96
CA GLY A 142 -7.00 11.22 0.98
C GLY A 142 -6.30 11.89 -0.22
N PRO A 143 -7.08 12.39 -1.19
CA PRO A 143 -6.55 13.19 -2.28
C PRO A 143 -5.87 14.45 -1.77
N MET A 144 -4.82 14.89 -2.47
CA MET A 144 -4.07 16.10 -2.15
C MET A 144 -3.96 16.98 -3.37
N GLU A 145 -4.29 18.25 -3.19
CA GLU A 145 -4.17 19.26 -4.24
C GLU A 145 -2.70 19.57 -4.52
N THR A 146 -2.38 19.71 -5.79
CA THR A 146 -1.08 20.24 -6.20
C THR A 146 -1.29 21.71 -6.58
N PRO A 147 -0.79 22.67 -5.78
CA PRO A 147 -0.92 24.08 -6.10
C PRO A 147 -0.36 24.39 -7.49
N LYS A 148 -1.06 25.24 -8.24
CA LYS A 148 -0.59 25.75 -9.53
C LYS A 148 0.37 26.92 -9.27
N GLY A 149 1.55 26.90 -9.84
CA GLY A 149 2.49 28.01 -9.72
C GLY A 149 3.94 27.59 -9.73
N LYS A 150 4.84 28.58 -9.86
CA LYS A 150 6.29 28.33 -9.90
C LYS A 150 6.80 27.81 -8.54
N GLY A 151 7.61 26.75 -8.58
CA GLY A 151 8.37 26.25 -7.43
C GLY A 151 7.61 25.30 -6.49
N VAL A 152 6.32 25.03 -6.72
CA VAL A 152 5.56 24.13 -5.87
C VAL A 152 5.64 22.69 -6.37
N LYS A 153 6.23 21.82 -5.56
CA LYS A 153 6.22 20.38 -5.84
C LYS A 153 4.95 19.73 -5.32
N SER A 154 4.40 18.77 -6.09
CA SER A 154 3.28 17.97 -5.63
C SER A 154 3.62 17.24 -4.33
N VAL A 155 2.79 17.38 -3.31
CA VAL A 155 2.91 16.63 -2.03
C VAL A 155 2.95 15.13 -2.27
N ASN A 156 2.14 14.64 -3.23
CA ASN A 156 2.14 13.23 -3.62
C ASN A 156 3.48 12.79 -4.19
N VAL A 157 4.08 13.58 -5.10
CA VAL A 157 5.38 13.27 -5.69
C VAL A 157 6.49 13.34 -4.65
N THR A 158 6.44 14.34 -3.76
CA THR A 158 7.38 14.48 -2.65
C THR A 158 7.32 13.26 -1.73
N ALA A 159 6.13 12.85 -1.30
CA ALA A 159 5.94 11.67 -0.47
C ALA A 159 6.50 10.39 -1.12
N ARG A 160 6.21 10.17 -2.42
CA ARG A 160 6.72 9.01 -3.18
C ARG A 160 8.24 8.96 -3.20
N LYS A 161 8.89 10.10 -3.43
CA LYS A 161 10.35 10.19 -3.45
C LYS A 161 10.96 10.06 -2.07
N THR A 162 10.35 10.69 -1.05
CA THR A 162 10.84 10.64 0.34
C THR A 162 10.92 9.20 0.85
N TRP A 163 9.91 8.39 0.55
CA TRP A 163 9.79 7.03 1.08
C TRP A 163 10.02 5.93 0.03
N ASN A 164 10.52 6.29 -1.15
CA ASN A 164 10.80 5.36 -2.25
C ASN A 164 9.61 4.41 -2.54
N THR A 165 8.40 4.95 -2.62
CA THR A 165 7.21 4.15 -2.98
C THR A 165 7.16 3.96 -4.49
N TYR A 166 8.07 3.16 -5.03
CA TYR A 166 8.36 3.01 -6.45
C TYR A 166 7.30 2.24 -7.24
N ALA A 167 6.57 1.34 -6.60
CA ALA A 167 5.54 0.54 -7.24
C ALA A 167 4.14 1.01 -6.83
N ASN A 168 3.30 1.31 -7.82
CA ASN A 168 1.89 1.61 -7.61
C ASN A 168 1.09 0.37 -8.06
N ASP A 169 0.69 -0.45 -7.09
CA ASP A 169 -0.10 -1.66 -7.30
C ASP A 169 -1.58 -1.30 -7.37
N ARG A 170 -2.24 -1.67 -8.46
CA ARG A 170 -3.65 -1.41 -8.71
C ARG A 170 -4.35 -2.67 -9.15
N HIS A 171 -5.17 -3.22 -8.27
CA HIS A 171 -6.01 -4.37 -8.58
C HIS A 171 -7.35 -3.91 -9.15
N PHE A 172 -7.75 -4.52 -10.27
CA PHE A 172 -9.03 -4.26 -10.93
C PHE A 172 -9.80 -5.58 -11.05
N GLN A 173 -11.02 -5.58 -10.57
CA GLN A 173 -11.89 -6.75 -10.58
C GLN A 173 -13.30 -6.35 -11.02
N THR A 174 -13.96 -7.22 -11.78
CA THR A 174 -15.39 -7.08 -12.08
C THR A 174 -16.19 -7.19 -10.79
N LEU A 175 -17.02 -6.20 -10.51
CA LEU A 175 -17.88 -6.17 -9.34
C LEU A 175 -19.29 -6.62 -9.70
N SER A 176 -19.90 -7.46 -8.87
CA SER A 176 -21.29 -7.86 -9.02
C SER A 176 -22.23 -6.65 -8.90
N GLY A 177 -23.17 -6.54 -9.82
CA GLY A 177 -24.13 -5.42 -9.86
C GLY A 177 -23.59 -4.13 -10.48
N VAL A 178 -22.34 -4.12 -10.97
CA VAL A 178 -21.75 -2.98 -11.69
C VAL A 178 -21.58 -3.32 -13.16
N ASP A 179 -22.36 -2.65 -14.01
CA ASP A 179 -22.30 -2.82 -15.45
C ASP A 179 -21.15 -2.01 -16.06
N THR A 180 -20.30 -2.70 -16.78
CA THR A 180 -19.23 -2.14 -17.61
C THR A 180 -19.34 -2.63 -19.04
N VAL A 181 -18.61 -2.01 -19.96
CA VAL A 181 -18.50 -2.50 -21.34
C VAL A 181 -18.05 -3.97 -21.38
N PHE A 182 -17.10 -4.33 -20.49
CA PHE A 182 -16.57 -5.70 -20.44
C PHE A 182 -17.55 -6.69 -19.81
N SER A 183 -18.22 -6.33 -18.71
CA SER A 183 -19.21 -7.21 -18.09
C SER A 183 -20.40 -7.49 -19.03
N LYS A 184 -20.85 -6.47 -19.78
CA LYS A 184 -21.87 -6.62 -20.81
C LYS A 184 -21.45 -7.53 -21.97
N ALA A 185 -20.15 -7.56 -22.29
CA ALA A 185 -19.57 -8.46 -23.28
C ALA A 185 -19.26 -9.87 -22.72
N GLY A 186 -19.60 -10.14 -21.45
CA GLY A 186 -19.30 -11.41 -20.79
C GLY A 186 -17.82 -11.64 -20.47
N ILE A 187 -17.01 -10.57 -20.46
CA ILE A 187 -15.57 -10.66 -20.22
C ILE A 187 -15.30 -10.26 -18.77
N PRO A 188 -14.97 -11.22 -17.88
CA PRO A 188 -14.59 -10.89 -16.51
C PRO A 188 -13.22 -10.19 -16.47
N ILE A 189 -13.11 -9.15 -15.69
CA ILE A 189 -11.85 -8.48 -15.38
C ILE A 189 -11.34 -8.97 -14.04
N ASP A 190 -10.10 -9.43 -14.02
CA ASP A 190 -9.31 -9.74 -12.81
C ASP A 190 -7.84 -9.56 -13.19
N LEU A 191 -7.32 -8.37 -12.98
CA LEU A 191 -5.94 -8.02 -13.30
C LEU A 191 -5.34 -7.02 -12.31
N THR A 192 -4.03 -7.08 -12.18
CA THR A 192 -3.28 -6.11 -11.39
C THR A 192 -2.33 -5.34 -12.29
N ILE A 193 -2.35 -4.01 -12.19
CA ILE A 193 -1.40 -3.13 -12.87
C ILE A 193 -0.38 -2.67 -11.85
N VAL A 194 0.86 -3.10 -12.01
CA VAL A 194 2.01 -2.57 -11.26
C VAL A 194 2.63 -1.45 -12.10
N ARG A 195 2.50 -0.21 -11.63
CA ARG A 195 2.99 0.97 -12.34
C ARG A 195 4.22 1.54 -11.65
N GLU A 196 5.23 1.89 -12.44
CA GLU A 196 6.34 2.73 -11.98
C GLU A 196 5.80 4.08 -11.46
N ASN A 197 6.36 4.58 -10.36
CA ASN A 197 5.73 5.65 -9.60
C ASN A 197 6.64 6.83 -9.24
N ILE A 198 7.94 6.79 -9.57
CA ILE A 198 8.95 7.77 -9.13
C ILE A 198 9.67 8.45 -10.29
N GLU A 199 10.08 7.69 -11.29
CA GLU A 199 10.88 8.14 -12.42
C GLU A 199 10.02 8.71 -13.56
N ASP A 200 10.53 8.74 -14.76
CA ASP A 200 9.90 9.33 -15.93
C ASP A 200 9.71 10.85 -15.78
N THR A 201 8.56 11.37 -16.16
CA THR A 201 8.18 12.79 -16.03
C THR A 201 8.01 13.23 -14.57
N TYR A 202 7.77 12.28 -13.64
CA TYR A 202 7.74 12.59 -12.20
C TYR A 202 9.08 13.00 -11.62
N GLY A 203 10.17 12.81 -12.38
CA GLY A 203 11.47 13.39 -12.08
C GLY A 203 11.40 14.91 -11.95
N GLY A 204 10.56 15.56 -12.77
CA GLY A 204 10.34 17.00 -12.75
C GLY A 204 11.59 17.79 -13.10
N ILE A 205 12.40 17.28 -14.01
CA ILE A 205 13.62 17.95 -14.47
C ILE A 205 13.26 18.78 -15.68
N GLU A 206 13.17 20.08 -15.47
CA GLU A 206 12.90 21.06 -16.53
C GLU A 206 13.68 22.37 -16.30
N HIS A 207 14.04 23.06 -17.35
CA HIS A 207 14.68 24.37 -17.30
C HIS A 207 14.49 25.16 -18.59
N MET A 208 14.60 26.47 -18.49
CA MET A 208 14.64 27.33 -19.67
C MET A 208 16.02 27.24 -20.31
N LEU A 209 16.07 26.91 -21.59
CA LEU A 209 17.28 26.95 -22.39
C LEU A 209 17.54 28.40 -22.90
N THR A 210 16.46 29.06 -23.35
CA THR A 210 16.42 30.48 -23.71
C THR A 210 15.16 31.10 -23.13
N GLN A 211 14.95 32.40 -23.37
CA GLN A 211 13.72 33.07 -22.96
C GLN A 211 12.44 32.42 -23.55
N ASP A 212 12.56 31.83 -24.73
CA ASP A 212 11.44 31.28 -25.49
C ASP A 212 11.45 29.74 -25.60
N VAL A 213 12.49 29.06 -25.04
CA VAL A 213 12.66 27.60 -25.16
C VAL A 213 12.82 26.98 -23.79
N ALA A 214 11.85 26.16 -23.40
CA ALA A 214 11.91 25.30 -22.21
C ALA A 214 12.27 23.86 -22.60
N LEU A 215 13.13 23.23 -21.81
CA LEU A 215 13.48 21.82 -21.92
C LEU A 215 12.93 21.03 -20.74
N GLY A 216 12.27 19.90 -21.04
CA GLY A 216 11.90 18.88 -20.07
C GLY A 216 12.70 17.60 -20.33
N ARG A 217 13.20 16.95 -19.27
CA ARG A 217 13.93 15.70 -19.37
C ARG A 217 13.17 14.55 -18.75
N ARG A 218 12.96 13.52 -19.55
CA ARG A 218 12.52 12.21 -19.09
C ARG A 218 13.76 11.36 -18.80
N PHE A 219 13.76 10.67 -17.65
CA PHE A 219 14.85 9.75 -17.34
C PHE A 219 14.28 8.44 -16.77
N ILE A 220 14.95 7.36 -17.11
CA ILE A 220 14.69 6.01 -16.60
C ILE A 220 16.05 5.43 -16.23
N THR A 221 16.14 4.87 -15.03
CA THR A 221 17.37 4.23 -14.55
C THR A 221 17.22 2.72 -14.48
N ARG A 222 18.34 2.02 -14.61
CA ARG A 222 18.35 0.57 -14.41
C ARG A 222 17.89 0.19 -12.99
N PRO A 223 18.39 0.80 -11.89
CA PRO A 223 17.91 0.48 -10.55
C PRO A 223 16.40 0.71 -10.36
N GLY A 224 15.86 1.82 -10.89
CA GLY A 224 14.43 2.11 -10.84
C GLY A 224 13.60 1.06 -11.58
N SER A 225 14.04 0.69 -12.78
CA SER A 225 13.36 -0.37 -13.57
C SER A 225 13.45 -1.73 -12.89
N GLU A 226 14.64 -2.13 -12.40
CA GLU A 226 14.82 -3.41 -11.74
C GLU A 226 13.94 -3.57 -10.47
N GLN A 227 13.82 -2.53 -9.66
CA GLN A 227 13.01 -2.62 -8.42
C GLN A 227 11.52 -2.78 -8.73
N VAL A 228 10.94 -2.04 -9.68
CA VAL A 228 9.52 -2.15 -10.03
C VAL A 228 9.21 -3.47 -10.75
N ILE A 229 10.11 -3.92 -11.63
CA ILE A 229 9.96 -5.20 -12.32
C ILE A 229 10.04 -6.36 -11.33
N ARG A 230 11.01 -6.36 -10.41
CA ARG A 230 11.13 -7.37 -9.35
C ARG A 230 9.86 -7.43 -8.51
N TYR A 231 9.36 -6.27 -8.08
CA TYR A 231 8.09 -6.20 -7.34
C TYR A 231 6.93 -6.84 -8.13
N ALA A 232 6.82 -6.53 -9.43
CA ALA A 232 5.77 -7.09 -10.29
C ALA A 232 5.83 -8.62 -10.36
N PHE A 233 7.04 -9.20 -10.50
CA PHE A 233 7.22 -10.65 -10.50
C PHE A 233 6.92 -11.30 -9.15
N GLU A 234 7.36 -10.69 -8.06
CA GLU A 234 7.09 -11.18 -6.70
C GLU A 234 5.58 -11.14 -6.40
N MET A 235 4.90 -10.06 -6.78
CA MET A 235 3.45 -9.92 -6.64
C MET A 235 2.69 -10.94 -7.49
N ALA A 236 3.10 -11.12 -8.75
CA ALA A 236 2.50 -12.12 -9.62
C ALA A 236 2.63 -13.54 -9.05
N LYS A 237 3.81 -13.88 -8.52
CA LYS A 237 4.03 -15.16 -7.84
C LYS A 237 3.15 -15.31 -6.60
N LYS A 238 3.04 -14.25 -5.78
CA LYS A 238 2.21 -14.23 -4.57
C LYS A 238 0.72 -14.41 -4.89
N LYS A 239 0.23 -13.77 -5.95
CA LYS A 239 -1.16 -13.86 -6.42
C LYS A 239 -1.45 -15.10 -7.30
N GLY A 240 -0.46 -15.92 -7.61
CA GLY A 240 -0.62 -17.08 -8.49
C GLY A 240 -0.94 -16.71 -9.94
N ALA A 241 -0.53 -15.52 -10.40
CA ALA A 241 -0.76 -15.06 -11.75
C ALA A 241 0.03 -15.91 -12.76
N ARG A 242 -0.61 -16.27 -13.88
CA ARG A 242 0.00 -17.12 -14.93
C ARG A 242 0.74 -16.32 -15.99
N ARG A 243 0.46 -15.02 -16.11
CA ARG A 243 1.01 -14.15 -17.15
C ARG A 243 1.38 -12.79 -16.57
N ILE A 244 2.53 -12.29 -16.97
CA ILE A 244 2.94 -10.92 -16.77
C ILE A 244 3.14 -10.32 -18.16
N THR A 245 2.55 -9.14 -18.38
CA THR A 245 2.71 -8.40 -19.64
C THR A 245 3.39 -7.07 -19.32
N CYS A 246 4.51 -6.79 -19.98
CA CYS A 246 5.14 -5.49 -19.92
C CYS A 246 4.48 -4.58 -20.96
N GLY A 247 3.90 -3.47 -20.48
CA GLY A 247 3.29 -2.43 -21.31
C GLY A 247 4.16 -1.19 -21.37
N HIS A 248 4.55 -0.78 -22.57
CA HIS A 248 5.27 0.47 -22.81
C HIS A 248 4.89 1.06 -24.16
N LYS A 249 5.26 2.30 -24.42
CA LYS A 249 4.88 2.96 -25.66
C LYS A 249 5.97 2.88 -26.75
N ALA A 250 7.21 3.18 -26.44
CA ALA A 250 8.44 3.09 -27.23
C ALA A 250 8.35 3.46 -28.73
N ASN A 251 7.32 4.18 -29.17
CA ASN A 251 7.20 4.57 -30.58
C ASN A 251 8.17 5.72 -30.95
N ILE A 252 8.50 6.59 -30.02
CA ILE A 252 9.41 7.75 -30.21
C ILE A 252 10.60 7.63 -29.27
N MET A 253 10.36 7.54 -27.96
CA MET A 253 11.40 7.52 -26.92
C MET A 253 11.87 6.08 -26.66
N LYS A 254 12.69 5.54 -27.55
CA LYS A 254 13.05 4.11 -27.56
C LYS A 254 14.02 3.69 -26.44
N LEU A 255 14.75 4.63 -25.86
CA LEU A 255 15.73 4.34 -24.80
C LEU A 255 15.14 4.46 -23.39
N THR A 256 14.06 5.22 -23.24
CA THR A 256 13.46 5.52 -21.94
C THR A 256 12.07 4.91 -21.75
N ASP A 257 11.60 4.10 -22.70
CA ASP A 257 10.36 3.34 -22.59
C ASP A 257 10.60 1.86 -22.30
#